data_9439a089277e2bd3fe0b0237512ed685
#
_entry.id   9439a089277e2bd3fe0b0237512ed685
#
_cell.length_a   1.000
_cell.length_b   1.000
_cell.length_c   1.000
_cell.angle_alpha   90.00
_cell.angle_beta   90.00
_cell.angle_gamma   90.00
#
_symmetry.space_group_name_H-M   'P 1'
#
loop_
_entity.id
_entity.type
_entity.pdbx_description
1 polymer ?
#
loop_
_entity_poly.entity_id
_entity_poly.type
_entity_poly.pdbx_seq_one_letter_code
_entity_poly.pdbx_strand_id
1 'polypeptide(L)'
;MLFRSWAEKTAAAAANDHLTIVTASAGASPVKLTDPEEVKEHGANDPHLWLSLSGASLEAKNIAAALAKRDPKHAQTYEQNAERFAADLDVLKKQFIKDTADAKRRAFVTGHAAFGYLARDFGLEQKSIEDLFAEGEPTMKTLAELAKYCRKNNVKTVFAEELVSPAASKTLAEEAGAKVVAIY
;
A
#
# COMPACT_ATOMS: atom_id res chain seq x y z
N MET A 1 -3.98 -2.65 15.61
CA MET A 1 -4.00 -1.89 16.89
C MET A 1 -2.61 -1.41 17.34
N LEU A 2 -1.53 -2.08 16.99
CA LEU A 2 -0.16 -1.73 17.39
C LEU A 2 0.30 -0.33 16.90
N PHE A 3 0.05 0.04 15.67
CA PHE A 3 0.43 1.37 15.14
C PHE A 3 -0.26 2.52 15.87
N ARG A 4 -1.53 2.40 16.23
CA ARG A 4 -2.23 3.41 17.03
C ARG A 4 -1.65 3.53 18.44
N SER A 5 -1.37 2.40 19.09
CA SER A 5 -0.79 2.39 20.46
C SER A 5 0.62 2.95 20.49
N TRP A 6 1.41 2.72 19.43
CA TRP A 6 2.74 3.31 19.30
C TRP A 6 2.68 4.82 19.11
N ALA A 7 1.83 5.31 18.18
CA ALA A 7 1.68 6.74 17.94
C ALA A 7 1.16 7.49 19.18
N GLU A 8 0.18 6.93 19.88
CA GLU A 8 -0.36 7.49 21.12
C GLU A 8 0.70 7.52 22.24
N LYS A 9 1.49 6.45 22.40
CA LYS A 9 2.59 6.39 23.38
C LYS A 9 3.69 7.40 23.04
N THR A 10 4.05 7.51 21.76
CA THR A 10 5.06 8.48 21.31
C THR A 10 4.58 9.91 21.50
N ALA A 11 3.32 10.18 21.19
CA ALA A 11 2.72 11.49 21.43
C ALA A 11 2.69 11.85 22.93
N ALA A 12 2.33 10.90 23.78
CA ALA A 12 2.37 11.10 25.22
C ALA A 12 3.80 11.33 25.74
N ALA A 13 4.78 10.59 25.23
CA ALA A 13 6.18 10.72 25.59
C ALA A 13 6.80 12.06 25.14
N ALA A 14 6.25 12.68 24.09
CA ALA A 14 6.69 13.98 23.61
C ALA A 14 6.42 15.12 24.63
N ALA A 15 5.56 14.89 25.61
CA ALA A 15 5.21 15.85 26.67
C ALA A 15 4.91 17.27 26.14
N ASN A 16 4.24 17.36 24.98
CA ASN A 16 3.95 18.61 24.29
C ASN A 16 2.44 18.81 24.20
N ASP A 17 1.89 19.66 25.04
CA ASP A 17 0.45 19.97 25.10
C ASP A 17 -0.08 20.65 23.83
N HIS A 18 0.81 21.13 22.96
CA HIS A 18 0.48 21.74 21.68
C HIS A 18 0.58 20.77 20.49
N LEU A 19 0.87 19.50 20.73
CA LEU A 19 0.98 18.49 19.69
C LEU A 19 -0.38 18.23 19.05
N THR A 20 -0.43 18.33 17.74
CA THR A 20 -1.62 17.97 16.95
C THR A 20 -1.41 16.62 16.28
N ILE A 21 -2.22 15.65 16.65
CA ILE A 21 -2.21 14.32 16.03
C ILE A 21 -3.26 14.30 14.92
N VAL A 22 -2.84 13.90 13.73
CA VAL A 22 -3.71 13.82 12.54
C VAL A 22 -3.85 12.37 12.11
N THR A 23 -5.09 11.89 11.99
CA THR A 23 -5.37 10.61 11.33
C THR A 23 -5.51 10.87 9.83
N ALA A 24 -4.42 10.73 9.08
CA ALA A 24 -4.41 11.04 7.65
C ALA A 24 -5.42 10.18 6.85
N SER A 25 -5.65 8.94 7.26
CA SER A 25 -6.62 8.01 6.65
C SER A 25 -8.10 8.26 7.04
N ALA A 26 -8.42 9.35 7.74
CA ALA A 26 -9.81 9.64 8.13
C ALA A 26 -10.73 9.73 6.90
N GLY A 27 -11.88 9.05 6.95
CA GLY A 27 -12.84 8.99 5.84
C GLY A 27 -12.52 7.98 4.75
N ALA A 28 -11.41 7.24 4.85
CA ALA A 28 -11.10 6.17 3.90
C ALA A 28 -12.05 4.97 4.07
N SER A 29 -12.32 4.27 2.96
CA SER A 29 -12.94 2.94 2.97
C SER A 29 -11.85 1.89 3.09
N PRO A 30 -11.67 1.24 4.25
CA PRO A 30 -10.54 0.35 4.46
C PRO A 30 -10.69 -0.98 3.72
N VAL A 31 -9.57 -1.50 3.22
CA VAL A 31 -9.44 -2.92 2.86
C VAL A 31 -9.35 -3.71 4.16
N LYS A 32 -10.18 -4.73 4.29
CA LYS A 32 -10.27 -5.55 5.51
C LYS A 32 -9.32 -6.73 5.43
N LEU A 33 -8.64 -7.00 6.56
CA LEU A 33 -7.93 -8.25 6.75
C LEU A 33 -8.94 -9.37 7.03
N THR A 34 -8.66 -10.54 6.52
CA THR A 34 -9.52 -11.71 6.66
C THR A 34 -8.87 -12.83 7.48
N ASP A 35 -7.55 -12.80 7.64
CA ASP A 35 -6.84 -13.74 8.49
C ASP A 35 -7.05 -13.40 9.98
N PRO A 36 -7.54 -14.32 10.81
CA PRO A 36 -7.82 -14.04 12.22
C PRO A 36 -6.57 -13.70 13.05
N GLU A 37 -5.41 -14.30 12.74
CA GLU A 37 -4.17 -14.01 13.46
C GLU A 37 -3.65 -12.62 13.11
N GLU A 38 -3.63 -12.26 11.82
CA GLU A 38 -3.29 -10.90 11.38
C GLU A 38 -4.23 -9.85 11.99
N VAL A 39 -5.54 -10.12 12.02
CA VAL A 39 -6.52 -9.22 12.64
C VAL A 39 -6.25 -9.03 14.12
N LYS A 40 -5.87 -10.09 14.83
CA LYS A 40 -5.57 -10.05 16.26
C LYS A 40 -4.29 -9.25 16.55
N GLU A 41 -3.25 -9.41 15.74
CA GLU A 41 -1.94 -8.80 15.95
C GLU A 41 -1.90 -7.36 15.44
N HIS A 42 -2.44 -7.10 14.28
CA HIS A 42 -2.25 -5.84 13.55
C HIS A 42 -3.54 -5.00 13.40
N GLY A 43 -4.70 -5.57 13.75
CA GLY A 43 -6.00 -4.93 13.59
C GLY A 43 -6.70 -5.33 12.29
N ALA A 44 -7.92 -4.86 12.11
CA ALA A 44 -8.83 -5.37 11.09
C ALA A 44 -8.64 -4.73 9.70
N ASN A 45 -7.68 -3.82 9.52
CA ASN A 45 -7.55 -3.04 8.28
C ASN A 45 -6.12 -3.09 7.75
N ASP A 46 -6.01 -3.23 6.44
CA ASP A 46 -4.75 -3.01 5.72
C ASP A 46 -4.26 -1.57 5.95
N PRO A 47 -3.02 -1.35 6.43
CA PRO A 47 -2.51 -0.02 6.70
C PRO A 47 -2.05 0.74 5.44
N HIS A 48 -1.83 0.09 4.30
CA HIS A 48 -1.11 0.62 3.14
C HIS A 48 -1.96 1.54 2.22
N LEU A 49 -2.83 2.37 2.82
CA LEU A 49 -3.74 3.27 2.08
C LEU A 49 -2.99 4.19 1.11
N TRP A 50 -1.83 4.71 1.51
CA TRP A 50 -1.02 5.65 0.73
C TRP A 50 -0.47 5.07 -0.58
N LEU A 51 -0.46 3.75 -0.74
CA LEU A 51 -0.02 3.09 -1.98
C LEU A 51 -1.11 3.05 -3.05
N SER A 52 -2.31 3.57 -2.78
CA SER A 52 -3.30 3.84 -3.82
C SER A 52 -3.38 5.33 -4.13
N LEU A 53 -3.65 5.66 -5.40
CA LEU A 53 -3.71 7.06 -5.83
C LEU A 53 -4.85 7.83 -5.14
N SER A 54 -5.99 7.16 -4.93
CA SER A 54 -7.13 7.74 -4.20
C SER A 54 -6.84 7.89 -2.71
N GLY A 55 -6.15 6.93 -2.10
CA GLY A 55 -5.73 6.97 -0.71
C GLY A 55 -4.73 8.09 -0.44
N ALA A 56 -3.67 8.17 -1.24
CA ALA A 56 -2.66 9.24 -1.13
C ALA A 56 -3.28 10.64 -1.29
N SER A 57 -4.24 10.80 -2.22
CA SER A 57 -4.97 12.06 -2.39
C SER A 57 -5.79 12.42 -1.16
N LEU A 58 -6.49 11.45 -0.56
CA LEU A 58 -7.26 11.65 0.66
C LEU A 58 -6.36 12.06 1.83
N GLU A 59 -5.26 11.34 2.02
CA GLU A 59 -4.32 11.60 3.11
C GLU A 59 -3.68 12.99 2.99
N ALA A 60 -3.25 13.37 1.78
CA ALA A 60 -2.70 14.71 1.53
C ALA A 60 -3.70 15.82 1.88
N LYS A 61 -4.97 15.66 1.52
CA LYS A 61 -6.03 16.63 1.87
C LYS A 61 -6.28 16.71 3.38
N ASN A 62 -6.33 15.57 4.06
CA ASN A 62 -6.50 15.54 5.51
C ASN A 62 -5.33 16.20 6.25
N ILE A 63 -4.10 15.97 5.78
CA ILE A 63 -2.89 16.62 6.33
C ILE A 63 -2.95 18.13 6.08
N ALA A 64 -3.26 18.56 4.84
CA ALA A 64 -3.37 19.98 4.51
C ALA A 64 -4.42 20.71 5.34
N ALA A 65 -5.60 20.10 5.54
CA ALA A 65 -6.65 20.64 6.38
C ALA A 65 -6.23 20.81 7.85
N ALA A 66 -5.44 19.85 8.38
CA ALA A 66 -4.89 19.95 9.73
C ALA A 66 -3.83 21.06 9.85
N LEU A 67 -2.95 21.17 8.86
CA LEU A 67 -1.94 22.23 8.78
C LEU A 67 -2.60 23.61 8.67
N ALA A 68 -3.63 23.77 7.83
CA ALA A 68 -4.38 25.02 7.67
C ALA A 68 -5.03 25.48 8.99
N LYS A 69 -5.54 24.56 9.78
CA LYS A 69 -6.08 24.88 11.12
C LYS A 69 -4.99 25.34 12.10
N ARG A 70 -3.80 24.73 12.02
CA ARG A 70 -2.71 25.00 12.95
C ARG A 70 -1.93 26.28 12.58
N ASP A 71 -1.84 26.56 11.29
CA ASP A 71 -1.17 27.71 10.72
C ASP A 71 -2.05 28.42 9.68
N PRO A 72 -3.05 29.20 10.15
CA PRO A 72 -4.00 29.86 9.27
C PRO A 72 -3.36 30.87 8.29
N LYS A 73 -2.18 31.39 8.60
CA LYS A 73 -1.46 32.34 7.71
C LYS A 73 -1.05 31.69 6.39
N HIS A 74 -0.79 30.38 6.40
CA HIS A 74 -0.39 29.63 5.22
C HIS A 74 -1.45 28.63 4.76
N ALA A 75 -2.68 28.72 5.26
CA ALA A 75 -3.77 27.80 4.95
C ALA A 75 -3.95 27.59 3.45
N GLN A 76 -4.02 28.69 2.68
CA GLN A 76 -4.18 28.64 1.22
C GLN A 76 -3.03 27.88 0.54
N THR A 77 -1.80 28.03 1.01
CA THR A 77 -0.64 27.31 0.46
C THR A 77 -0.76 25.79 0.68
N TYR A 78 -1.17 25.37 1.87
CA TYR A 78 -1.36 23.95 2.17
C TYR A 78 -2.46 23.33 1.32
N GLU A 79 -3.60 24.01 1.20
CA GLU A 79 -4.73 23.58 0.39
C GLU A 79 -4.37 23.49 -1.09
N GLN A 80 -3.75 24.52 -1.65
CA GLN A 80 -3.32 24.53 -3.05
C GLN A 80 -2.29 23.44 -3.37
N ASN A 81 -1.37 23.16 -2.46
CA ASN A 81 -0.39 22.08 -2.64
C ASN A 81 -1.06 20.70 -2.64
N ALA A 82 -2.02 20.48 -1.75
CA ALA A 82 -2.76 19.21 -1.71
C ALA A 82 -3.67 19.04 -2.94
N GLU A 83 -4.30 20.12 -3.41
CA GLU A 83 -5.11 20.11 -4.65
C GLU A 83 -4.25 19.81 -5.88
N ARG A 84 -3.08 20.43 -5.99
CA ARG A 84 -2.13 20.15 -7.08
C ARG A 84 -1.67 18.71 -7.07
N PHE A 85 -1.26 18.19 -5.91
CA PHE A 85 -0.86 16.80 -5.76
C PHE A 85 -2.01 15.84 -6.13
N ALA A 86 -3.24 16.13 -5.67
CA ALA A 86 -4.41 15.33 -6.03
C ALA A 86 -4.69 15.35 -7.55
N ALA A 87 -4.51 16.50 -8.20
CA ALA A 87 -4.66 16.63 -9.65
C ALA A 87 -3.59 15.82 -10.41
N ASP A 88 -2.36 15.83 -9.96
CA ASP A 88 -1.27 15.04 -10.55
C ASP A 88 -1.56 13.52 -10.42
N LEU A 89 -2.06 13.08 -9.26
CA LEU A 89 -2.50 11.69 -9.05
C LEU A 89 -3.69 11.31 -9.95
N ASP A 90 -4.61 12.23 -10.19
CA ASP A 90 -5.74 12.01 -11.11
C ASP A 90 -5.28 11.85 -12.57
N VAL A 91 -4.27 12.61 -13.00
CA VAL A 91 -3.64 12.45 -14.32
C VAL A 91 -2.99 11.08 -14.42
N LEU A 92 -2.22 10.69 -13.42
CA LEU A 92 -1.57 9.37 -13.34
C LEU A 92 -2.60 8.24 -13.37
N LYS A 93 -3.71 8.37 -12.62
CA LYS A 93 -4.81 7.40 -12.61
C LYS A 93 -5.42 7.21 -14.00
N LYS A 94 -5.71 8.30 -14.70
CA LYS A 94 -6.26 8.28 -16.06
C LYS A 94 -5.29 7.62 -17.04
N GLN A 95 -4.00 7.94 -16.93
CA GLN A 95 -2.96 7.34 -17.76
C GLN A 95 -2.86 5.83 -17.50
N PHE A 96 -2.83 5.40 -16.24
CA PHE A 96 -2.77 3.97 -15.89
C PHE A 96 -3.99 3.20 -16.43
N ILE A 97 -5.21 3.77 -16.29
CA ILE A 97 -6.42 3.16 -16.84
C ILE A 97 -6.31 3.00 -18.36
N LYS A 98 -5.84 4.02 -19.06
CA LYS A 98 -5.64 3.99 -20.50
C LYS A 98 -4.61 2.94 -20.92
N ASP A 99 -3.46 2.90 -20.24
CA ASP A 99 -2.36 1.98 -20.58
C ASP A 99 -2.71 0.52 -20.28
N THR A 100 -3.64 0.28 -19.35
CA THR A 100 -4.07 -1.06 -18.93
C THR A 100 -5.44 -1.47 -19.49
N ALA A 101 -6.07 -0.65 -20.33
CA ALA A 101 -7.41 -0.90 -20.86
C ALA A 101 -7.55 -2.28 -21.56
N ASP A 102 -6.56 -2.63 -22.37
CA ASP A 102 -6.51 -3.90 -23.13
C ASP A 102 -5.76 -5.01 -22.39
N ALA A 103 -5.33 -4.76 -21.16
CA ALA A 103 -4.59 -5.76 -20.40
C ALA A 103 -5.49 -6.95 -20.03
N LYS A 104 -5.19 -8.11 -20.59
CA LYS A 104 -5.93 -9.36 -20.32
C LYS A 104 -5.59 -9.96 -18.95
N ARG A 105 -4.39 -9.67 -18.44
CA ARG A 105 -3.94 -10.11 -17.11
C ARG A 105 -4.33 -9.07 -16.07
N ARG A 106 -5.02 -9.54 -15.05
CA ARG A 106 -5.42 -8.70 -13.90
C ARG A 106 -4.71 -9.09 -12.61
N ALA A 107 -3.87 -10.12 -12.68
CA ALA A 107 -3.10 -10.60 -11.55
C ALA A 107 -1.66 -10.10 -11.62
N PHE A 108 -1.11 -9.70 -10.48
CA PHE A 108 0.29 -9.36 -10.30
C PHE A 108 0.82 -9.88 -8.96
N VAL A 109 2.14 -10.01 -8.85
CA VAL A 109 2.80 -10.56 -7.66
C VAL A 109 3.87 -9.59 -7.20
N THR A 110 3.90 -9.34 -5.89
CA THR A 110 4.83 -8.43 -5.21
C THR A 110 5.63 -9.18 -4.13
N GLY A 111 6.61 -8.54 -3.57
CA GLY A 111 7.37 -9.06 -2.42
C GLY A 111 6.46 -9.22 -1.21
N HIS A 112 5.81 -8.16 -0.74
CA HIS A 112 4.81 -8.25 0.33
C HIS A 112 3.43 -7.70 -0.11
N ALA A 113 2.41 -7.92 0.72
CA ALA A 113 1.01 -7.67 0.38
C ALA A 113 0.56 -6.19 0.52
N ALA A 114 1.41 -5.22 0.15
CA ALA A 114 1.14 -3.79 0.40
C ALA A 114 0.20 -3.10 -0.60
N PHE A 115 -0.12 -3.72 -1.72
CA PHE A 115 -0.80 -3.06 -2.83
C PHE A 115 -2.30 -3.38 -2.92
N GLY A 116 -2.92 -3.79 -1.81
CA GLY A 116 -4.34 -4.16 -1.77
C GLY A 116 -5.28 -3.02 -2.18
N TYR A 117 -5.00 -1.79 -1.72
CA TYR A 117 -5.79 -0.62 -2.12
C TYR A 117 -5.61 -0.24 -3.58
N LEU A 118 -4.38 -0.32 -4.11
CA LEU A 118 -4.12 -0.11 -5.54
C LEU A 118 -4.86 -1.16 -6.37
N ALA A 119 -4.77 -2.42 -5.98
CA ALA A 119 -5.44 -3.51 -6.65
C ALA A 119 -6.96 -3.29 -6.71
N ARG A 120 -7.57 -2.92 -5.59
CA ARG A 120 -8.99 -2.56 -5.51
C ARG A 120 -9.35 -1.41 -6.47
N ASP A 121 -8.57 -0.34 -6.47
CA ASP A 121 -8.87 0.88 -7.24
C ASP A 121 -8.82 0.66 -8.76
N PHE A 122 -8.07 -0.36 -9.20
CA PHE A 122 -7.92 -0.69 -10.63
C PHE A 122 -8.50 -2.06 -11.04
N GLY A 123 -9.23 -2.72 -10.14
CA GLY A 123 -9.80 -4.04 -10.42
C GLY A 123 -8.74 -5.10 -10.73
N LEU A 124 -7.62 -5.04 -10.02
CA LEU A 124 -6.51 -5.98 -10.10
C LEU A 124 -6.57 -6.98 -8.94
N GLU A 125 -5.87 -8.09 -9.07
CA GLU A 125 -5.66 -9.09 -8.03
C GLU A 125 -4.19 -9.15 -7.66
N GLN A 126 -3.86 -8.78 -6.44
CA GLN A 126 -2.52 -8.93 -5.88
C GLN A 126 -2.37 -10.29 -5.21
N LYS A 127 -1.21 -10.92 -5.42
CA LYS A 127 -0.63 -11.94 -4.55
C LYS A 127 0.76 -11.48 -4.14
N SER A 128 1.28 -12.01 -3.04
CA SER A 128 2.58 -11.64 -2.49
C SER A 128 3.34 -12.85 -2.00
N ILE A 129 4.65 -12.69 -1.86
CA ILE A 129 5.54 -13.69 -1.31
C ILE A 129 5.42 -13.70 0.22
N GLU A 130 5.43 -12.51 0.80
CA GLU A 130 5.27 -12.25 2.23
C GLU A 130 3.89 -11.66 2.51
N ASP A 131 3.46 -11.73 3.76
CA ASP A 131 2.20 -11.19 4.23
C ASP A 131 2.14 -9.65 4.17
N LEU A 132 1.12 -9.08 4.78
CA LEU A 132 0.86 -7.64 4.78
C LEU A 132 1.91 -6.82 5.54
N PHE A 133 2.57 -7.43 6.51
CA PHE A 133 3.53 -6.77 7.40
C PHE A 133 4.98 -7.16 7.10
N ALA A 134 5.19 -7.99 6.09
CA ALA A 134 6.50 -8.55 5.73
C ALA A 134 7.20 -9.23 6.92
N GLU A 135 6.41 -9.90 7.77
CA GLU A 135 6.90 -10.60 8.95
C GLU A 135 7.11 -12.08 8.63
N GLY A 136 8.33 -12.56 8.87
CA GLY A 136 8.71 -13.94 8.66
C GLY A 136 9.19 -14.26 7.23
N GLU A 137 9.82 -15.42 7.09
CA GLU A 137 10.27 -15.91 5.78
C GLU A 137 9.20 -16.81 5.14
N PRO A 138 8.99 -16.70 3.83
CA PRO A 138 8.03 -17.54 3.12
C PRO A 138 8.46 -19.01 3.18
N THR A 139 7.50 -19.89 3.45
CA THR A 139 7.77 -21.33 3.43
C THR A 139 7.93 -21.85 2.01
N MET A 140 8.64 -22.96 1.83
CA MET A 140 8.74 -23.64 0.52
C MET A 140 7.37 -24.03 -0.04
N LYS A 141 6.41 -24.36 0.83
CA LYS A 141 5.03 -24.65 0.44
C LYS A 141 4.35 -23.41 -0.14
N THR A 142 4.45 -22.28 0.54
CA THR A 142 3.90 -21.00 0.09
C THR A 142 4.47 -20.59 -1.28
N LEU A 143 5.79 -20.69 -1.46
CA LEU A 143 6.45 -20.40 -2.74
C LEU A 143 5.97 -21.35 -3.86
N ALA A 144 5.82 -22.64 -3.59
CA ALA A 144 5.33 -23.60 -4.57
C ALA A 144 3.88 -23.35 -4.98
N GLU A 145 3.01 -22.98 -4.05
CA GLU A 145 1.62 -22.60 -4.31
C GLU A 145 1.55 -21.32 -5.14
N LEU A 146 2.36 -20.34 -4.81
CA LEU A 146 2.44 -19.07 -5.53
C LEU A 146 3.00 -19.26 -6.96
N ALA A 147 3.99 -20.15 -7.14
CA ALA A 147 4.49 -20.51 -8.46
C ALA A 147 3.41 -21.17 -9.33
N LYS A 148 2.58 -22.06 -8.76
CA LYS A 148 1.41 -22.61 -9.45
C LYS A 148 0.42 -21.53 -9.85
N TYR A 149 0.13 -20.59 -8.94
CA TYR A 149 -0.72 -19.44 -9.22
C TYR A 149 -0.18 -18.60 -10.38
N CYS A 150 1.11 -18.25 -10.35
CA CYS A 150 1.77 -17.49 -11.41
C CYS A 150 1.63 -18.17 -12.78
N ARG A 151 1.89 -19.48 -12.85
CA ARG A 151 1.73 -20.26 -14.09
C ARG A 151 0.28 -20.26 -14.59
N LYS A 152 -0.68 -20.55 -13.70
CA LYS A 152 -2.11 -20.58 -14.01
C LYS A 152 -2.63 -19.23 -14.57
N ASN A 153 -2.18 -18.13 -13.99
CA ASN A 153 -2.62 -16.77 -14.36
C ASN A 153 -1.69 -16.09 -15.37
N ASN A 154 -0.72 -16.82 -15.91
CA ASN A 154 0.27 -16.30 -16.86
C ASN A 154 0.99 -15.04 -16.36
N VAL A 155 1.32 -14.99 -15.06
CA VAL A 155 2.10 -13.91 -14.46
C VAL A 155 3.52 -13.98 -15.01
N LYS A 156 4.01 -12.90 -15.61
CA LYS A 156 5.33 -12.82 -16.26
C LYS A 156 6.31 -11.91 -15.53
N THR A 157 5.86 -11.27 -14.47
CA THR A 157 6.68 -10.35 -13.67
C THR A 157 6.35 -10.52 -12.20
N VAL A 158 7.39 -10.70 -11.39
CA VAL A 158 7.35 -10.58 -9.93
C VAL A 158 7.96 -9.22 -9.60
N PHE A 159 7.22 -8.37 -8.92
CA PHE A 159 7.72 -7.08 -8.48
C PHE A 159 8.37 -7.25 -7.10
N ALA A 160 9.62 -6.83 -6.99
CA ALA A 160 10.39 -6.90 -5.74
C ALA A 160 10.62 -5.48 -5.22
N GLU A 161 10.21 -5.24 -3.98
CA GLU A 161 10.51 -4.00 -3.27
C GLU A 161 11.98 -4.01 -2.80
N GLU A 162 12.55 -2.82 -2.63
CA GLU A 162 13.96 -2.67 -2.26
C GLU A 162 14.30 -3.30 -0.90
N LEU A 163 13.34 -3.30 0.03
CA LEU A 163 13.52 -3.78 1.41
C LEU A 163 13.14 -5.25 1.62
N VAL A 164 12.62 -5.93 0.60
CA VAL A 164 12.24 -7.36 0.67
C VAL A 164 13.37 -8.23 0.12
N SER A 165 13.57 -9.42 0.72
CA SER A 165 14.63 -10.34 0.30
C SER A 165 14.56 -10.66 -1.20
N PRO A 166 15.59 -10.32 -1.99
CA PRO A 166 15.59 -10.63 -3.42
C PRO A 166 15.64 -12.14 -3.72
N ALA A 167 16.06 -12.96 -2.75
CA ALA A 167 16.23 -14.40 -2.96
C ALA A 167 14.88 -15.09 -3.20
N ALA A 168 13.87 -14.82 -2.38
CA ALA A 168 12.54 -15.41 -2.54
C ALA A 168 11.89 -14.99 -3.86
N SER A 169 12.01 -13.70 -4.23
CA SER A 169 11.51 -13.18 -5.51
C SER A 169 12.18 -13.84 -6.71
N LYS A 170 13.48 -14.08 -6.66
CA LYS A 170 14.23 -14.79 -7.72
C LYS A 170 13.79 -16.24 -7.83
N THR A 171 13.74 -16.97 -6.71
CA THR A 171 13.31 -18.36 -6.68
C THR A 171 11.89 -18.50 -7.26
N LEU A 172 10.96 -17.65 -6.84
CA LEU A 172 9.60 -17.67 -7.36
C LEU A 172 9.56 -17.40 -8.86
N ALA A 173 10.32 -16.38 -9.33
CA ALA A 173 10.35 -16.02 -10.75
C ALA A 173 10.91 -17.14 -11.63
N GLU A 174 11.97 -17.81 -11.18
CA GLU A 174 12.56 -18.96 -11.86
C GLU A 174 11.54 -20.11 -11.98
N GLU A 175 10.90 -20.48 -10.87
CA GLU A 175 9.88 -21.53 -10.82
C GLU A 175 8.63 -21.20 -11.64
N ALA A 176 8.28 -19.93 -11.76
CA ALA A 176 7.10 -19.47 -12.51
C ALA A 176 7.36 -19.20 -14.00
N GLY A 177 8.61 -19.17 -14.44
CA GLY A 177 8.98 -18.69 -15.77
C GLY A 177 8.67 -17.20 -15.97
N ALA A 178 8.91 -16.41 -14.94
CA ALA A 178 8.71 -14.96 -14.87
C ALA A 178 10.06 -14.22 -14.71
N LYS A 179 10.03 -12.91 -14.78
CA LYS A 179 11.19 -12.03 -14.47
C LYS A 179 10.95 -11.27 -13.18
N VAL A 180 12.02 -10.91 -12.49
CA VAL A 180 11.95 -9.97 -11.35
C VAL A 180 12.16 -8.55 -11.87
N VAL A 181 11.34 -7.61 -11.40
CA VAL A 181 11.46 -6.18 -11.68
C VAL A 181 11.34 -5.43 -10.36
N ALA A 182 12.24 -4.47 -10.13
CA ALA A 182 12.16 -3.62 -8.95
C ALA A 182 10.94 -2.70 -9.02
N ILE A 183 10.30 -2.49 -7.86
CA ILE A 183 9.23 -1.50 -7.65
C ILE A 183 9.68 -0.56 -6.53
N TYR A 184 9.51 0.75 -6.71
CA TYR A 184 9.96 1.80 -5.80
C TYR A 184 8.77 2.59 -5.26
#